data_35478025b3277fc209e00961c2292d81
#
_entry.id   35478025b3277fc209e00961c2292d81
#
_cell.length_a   1.000
_cell.length_b   1.000
_cell.length_c   1.000
_cell.angle_alpha   90.00
_cell.angle_beta   90.00
_cell.angle_gamma   90.00
#
_symmetry.space_group_name_H-M   'P 1'
#
loop_
_entity.id
_entity.type
_entity.pdbx_description
1 polymer ?
#
loop_
_entity_poly.entity_id
_entity_poly.type
_entity_poly.pdbx_seq_one_letter_code
_entity_poly.pdbx_strand_id
1 'polypeptide(L)'
;MTGSSQPEAHRTVRHGERTIYDDEWIRLTLVDIEPPDGRRFEHHVVHMKPVAIAVLVNENDEVLMLRRHRFAVDEWGYELLGGLVEPGESPAATAAREAREESGWQPHGEPEHLIDFQPIPGMVNERIDIFLWRSFEKIGEPTDAEEAGEMRWVPLADVPRLIADRDVLGAGTLVALLQLLAVSRGIEFRPSSA
;
A
#
# COMPACT_ATOMS: atom_id res chain seq x y z
N MET A 1 -18.83 -0.01 25.17
CA MET A 1 -19.87 0.31 24.18
C MET A 1 -19.89 1.82 23.99
N THR A 2 -19.15 2.33 23.01
CA THR A 2 -19.35 3.66 22.46
C THR A 2 -19.11 3.53 20.96
N GLY A 3 -20.13 3.00 20.25
CA GLY A 3 -20.18 3.14 18.82
C GLY A 3 -20.21 4.63 18.51
N SER A 4 -19.17 5.17 17.90
CA SER A 4 -19.19 6.51 17.36
C SER A 4 -20.11 6.50 16.15
N SER A 5 -21.42 6.67 16.40
CA SER A 5 -22.34 7.06 15.33
C SER A 5 -21.87 8.45 14.88
N GLN A 6 -21.16 8.51 13.77
CA GLN A 6 -20.87 9.77 13.11
C GLN A 6 -22.22 10.45 12.84
N PRO A 7 -22.39 11.73 13.19
CA PRO A 7 -23.64 12.42 13.00
C PRO A 7 -23.99 12.40 11.50
N GLU A 8 -25.12 11.82 11.12
CA GLU A 8 -25.65 11.81 9.74
C GLU A 8 -25.63 13.20 9.09
N ALA A 9 -25.73 14.25 9.92
CA ALA A 9 -25.68 15.65 9.50
C ALA A 9 -24.39 16.08 8.76
N HIS A 10 -23.31 15.30 8.83
CA HIS A 10 -22.02 15.60 8.14
C HIS A 10 -21.71 14.64 7.00
N ARG A 11 -22.66 13.80 6.61
CA ARG A 11 -22.45 12.83 5.53
C ARG A 11 -22.76 13.47 4.18
N THR A 12 -21.83 13.35 3.22
CA THR A 12 -22.07 13.66 1.81
C THR A 12 -23.04 12.65 1.22
N VAL A 13 -24.10 13.14 0.56
CA VAL A 13 -25.08 12.31 -0.16
C VAL A 13 -24.56 12.04 -1.57
N ARG A 14 -24.68 10.79 -2.02
CA ARG A 14 -24.44 10.38 -3.42
C ARG A 14 -25.78 10.26 -4.12
N HIS A 15 -25.95 10.97 -5.23
CA HIS A 15 -27.17 10.95 -6.04
C HIS A 15 -27.07 10.06 -7.26
N GLY A 16 -25.84 9.87 -7.79
CA GLY A 16 -25.60 9.04 -8.95
C GLY A 16 -24.13 8.97 -9.30
N GLU A 17 -23.83 8.19 -10.33
CA GLU A 17 -22.48 7.99 -10.84
C GLU A 17 -22.53 7.69 -12.34
N ARG A 18 -21.57 8.22 -13.10
CA ARG A 18 -21.36 7.88 -14.50
C ARG A 18 -19.90 7.65 -14.80
N THR A 19 -19.59 6.63 -15.58
CA THR A 19 -18.24 6.31 -16.03
C THR A 19 -17.79 7.26 -17.13
N ILE A 20 -16.56 7.77 -17.03
CA ILE A 20 -15.92 8.59 -18.06
C ILE A 20 -14.91 7.75 -18.84
N TYR A 21 -14.16 6.88 -18.13
CA TYR A 21 -13.16 6.00 -18.69
C TYR A 21 -13.15 4.68 -17.93
N ASP A 22 -12.94 3.56 -18.63
CA ASP A 22 -12.89 2.22 -18.03
C ASP A 22 -11.99 1.31 -18.87
N ASP A 23 -10.98 0.74 -18.22
CA ASP A 23 -10.10 -0.28 -18.79
C ASP A 23 -9.71 -1.32 -17.73
N GLU A 24 -8.73 -2.15 -18.02
CA GLU A 24 -8.27 -3.21 -17.11
C GLU A 24 -7.54 -2.68 -15.85
N TRP A 25 -7.01 -1.44 -15.91
CA TRP A 25 -6.20 -0.84 -14.87
C TRP A 25 -6.98 0.09 -13.95
N ILE A 26 -7.81 0.96 -14.55
CA ILE A 26 -8.56 1.97 -13.80
C ILE A 26 -9.96 2.16 -14.37
N ARG A 27 -10.88 2.56 -13.50
CA ARG A 27 -12.17 3.14 -13.89
C ARG A 27 -12.28 4.54 -13.31
N LEU A 28 -12.45 5.54 -14.18
CA LEU A 28 -12.68 6.93 -13.81
C LEU A 28 -14.17 7.24 -13.89
N THR A 29 -14.73 7.74 -12.79
CA THR A 29 -16.15 8.11 -12.73
C THR A 29 -16.35 9.56 -12.29
N LEU A 30 -17.50 10.13 -12.66
CA LEU A 30 -18.06 11.33 -12.04
C LEU A 30 -19.21 10.91 -11.13
N VAL A 31 -19.08 11.24 -9.87
CA VAL A 31 -20.08 10.97 -8.84
C VAL A 31 -20.79 12.26 -8.49
N ASP A 32 -22.11 12.28 -8.66
CA ASP A 32 -22.98 13.40 -8.31
C ASP A 32 -23.16 13.42 -6.80
N ILE A 33 -22.59 14.40 -6.14
CA ILE A 33 -22.55 14.51 -4.69
C ILE A 33 -23.17 15.81 -4.18
N GLU A 34 -23.69 15.73 -2.95
CA GLU A 34 -24.20 16.86 -2.18
C GLU A 34 -23.60 16.81 -0.77
N PRO A 35 -22.56 17.62 -0.50
CA PRO A 35 -22.04 17.83 0.85
C PRO A 35 -23.05 18.47 1.78
N PRO A 36 -22.80 18.52 3.11
CA PRO A 36 -23.71 19.09 4.11
C PRO A 36 -24.06 20.56 3.91
N ASP A 37 -23.29 21.30 3.11
CA ASP A 37 -23.60 22.69 2.76
C ASP A 37 -24.67 22.85 1.67
N GLY A 38 -25.20 21.75 1.14
CA GLY A 38 -26.27 21.70 0.15
C GLY A 38 -25.85 22.03 -1.28
N ARG A 39 -24.57 22.26 -1.55
CA ARG A 39 -24.07 22.41 -2.93
C ARG A 39 -24.07 21.06 -3.62
N ARG A 40 -24.52 21.01 -4.87
CA ARG A 40 -24.51 19.78 -5.67
C ARG A 40 -23.57 19.92 -6.86
N PHE A 41 -22.65 18.94 -7.02
CA PHE A 41 -21.69 18.93 -8.11
C PHE A 41 -21.16 17.52 -8.38
N GLU A 42 -20.55 17.33 -9.56
CA GLU A 42 -19.89 16.07 -9.90
C GLU A 42 -18.45 16.08 -9.40
N HIS A 43 -18.07 15.01 -8.69
CA HIS A 43 -16.74 14.77 -8.15
C HIS A 43 -16.06 13.60 -8.88
N HIS A 44 -14.78 13.76 -9.24
CA HIS A 44 -14.01 12.70 -9.88
C HIS A 44 -13.62 11.64 -8.86
N VAL A 45 -13.84 10.37 -9.21
CA VAL A 45 -13.37 9.22 -8.42
C VAL A 45 -12.65 8.24 -9.34
N VAL A 46 -11.42 7.91 -8.97
CA VAL A 46 -10.62 6.85 -9.61
C VAL A 46 -10.83 5.56 -8.82
N HIS A 47 -11.28 4.50 -9.49
CA HIS A 47 -11.37 3.17 -8.93
C HIS A 47 -10.20 2.34 -9.43
N MET A 48 -9.47 1.73 -8.50
CA MET A 48 -8.33 0.86 -8.79
C MET A 48 -8.51 -0.48 -8.08
N LYS A 49 -7.83 -1.52 -8.57
CA LYS A 49 -7.73 -2.78 -7.84
C LYS A 49 -7.02 -2.54 -6.50
N PRO A 50 -7.35 -3.29 -5.44
CA PRO A 50 -6.58 -3.25 -4.20
C PRO A 50 -5.10 -3.59 -4.46
N VAL A 51 -4.22 -3.05 -3.63
CA VAL A 51 -2.78 -3.33 -3.65
C VAL A 51 -2.39 -4.10 -2.39
N ALA A 52 -1.49 -5.05 -2.55
CA ALA A 52 -0.90 -5.77 -1.43
C ALA A 52 0.62 -5.62 -1.45
N ILE A 53 1.20 -5.30 -0.28
CA ILE A 53 2.63 -5.03 -0.12
C ILE A 53 3.24 -6.05 0.83
N ALA A 54 4.39 -6.59 0.42
CA ALA A 54 5.22 -7.47 1.23
C ALA A 54 6.37 -6.72 1.87
N VAL A 55 6.51 -6.88 3.18
CA VAL A 55 7.65 -6.41 3.96
C VAL A 55 8.45 -7.63 4.40
N LEU A 56 9.67 -7.78 3.90
CA LEU A 56 10.60 -8.83 4.32
C LEU A 56 11.65 -8.21 5.22
N VAL A 57 11.73 -8.67 6.47
CA VAL A 57 12.73 -8.19 7.45
C VAL A 57 13.57 -9.36 7.91
N ASN A 58 14.89 -9.29 7.68
CA ASN A 58 15.82 -10.33 8.05
C ASN A 58 16.25 -10.27 9.54
N GLU A 59 17.08 -11.22 9.96
CA GLU A 59 17.57 -11.34 11.34
C GLU A 59 18.51 -10.20 11.78
N ASN A 60 19.03 -9.42 10.83
CA ASN A 60 19.87 -8.26 11.09
C ASN A 60 19.06 -6.94 11.19
N ASP A 61 17.72 -7.03 11.25
CA ASP A 61 16.81 -5.87 11.19
C ASP A 61 16.99 -5.02 9.91
N GLU A 62 17.22 -5.68 8.78
CA GLU A 62 17.24 -5.05 7.46
C GLU A 62 15.95 -5.39 6.70
N VAL A 63 15.40 -4.41 6.00
CA VAL A 63 14.22 -4.56 5.14
C VAL A 63 14.65 -4.68 3.67
N LEU A 64 14.06 -5.63 2.95
CA LEU A 64 14.29 -5.77 1.52
C LEU A 64 13.52 -4.69 0.76
N MET A 65 14.23 -3.90 -0.01
CA MET A 65 13.67 -2.81 -0.81
C MET A 65 14.20 -2.86 -2.24
N LEU A 66 13.39 -2.36 -3.17
CA LEU A 66 13.71 -2.21 -4.57
C LEU A 66 13.92 -0.74 -4.88
N ARG A 67 15.11 -0.36 -5.38
CA ARG A 67 15.38 0.99 -5.85
C ARG A 67 15.13 1.07 -7.35
N ARG A 68 14.12 1.82 -7.76
CA ARG A 68 13.70 1.94 -9.15
C ARG A 68 13.27 3.35 -9.54
N HIS A 69 13.16 3.57 -10.85
CA HIS A 69 12.65 4.81 -11.41
C HIS A 69 11.15 4.70 -11.68
N ARG A 70 10.38 5.64 -11.19
CA ARG A 70 8.94 5.76 -11.49
C ARG A 70 8.71 6.88 -12.49
N PHE A 71 8.48 6.51 -13.76
CA PHE A 71 8.33 7.43 -14.88
C PHE A 71 7.19 8.45 -14.67
N ALA A 72 6.13 8.09 -13.96
CA ALA A 72 4.96 8.94 -13.75
C ALA A 72 5.29 10.21 -12.96
N VAL A 73 6.30 10.15 -12.07
CA VAL A 73 6.77 11.29 -11.27
C VAL A 73 8.20 11.71 -11.66
N ASP A 74 8.86 10.95 -12.55
CA ASP A 74 10.24 11.13 -13.02
C ASP A 74 11.26 11.13 -11.85
N GLU A 75 11.08 10.21 -10.88
CA GLU A 75 11.91 10.13 -9.68
C GLU A 75 12.47 8.72 -9.47
N TRP A 76 13.66 8.66 -8.85
CA TRP A 76 14.25 7.44 -8.32
C TRP A 76 14.02 7.34 -6.83
N GLY A 77 13.69 6.15 -6.34
CA GLY A 77 13.58 5.92 -4.92
C GLY A 77 13.39 4.46 -4.54
N TYR A 78 13.37 4.23 -3.24
CA TYR A 78 13.15 2.92 -2.66
C TYR A 78 11.66 2.65 -2.48
N GLU A 79 11.24 1.45 -2.86
CA GLU A 79 9.90 0.93 -2.65
C GLU A 79 9.97 -0.47 -2.04
N LEU A 80 8.91 -0.85 -1.35
CA LEU A 80 8.67 -2.23 -0.94
C LEU A 80 8.09 -3.03 -2.11
N LEU A 81 8.16 -4.34 -2.00
CA LEU A 81 7.65 -5.28 -3.00
C LEU A 81 6.12 -5.32 -2.92
N GLY A 82 5.44 -5.33 -4.07
CA GLY A 82 3.99 -5.42 -4.06
C GLY A 82 3.32 -5.05 -5.36
N GLY A 83 2.06 -5.46 -5.49
CA GLY A 83 1.30 -5.27 -6.71
C GLY A 83 -0.21 -5.38 -6.51
N LEU A 84 -0.92 -5.43 -7.64
CA LEU A 84 -2.37 -5.47 -7.68
C LEU A 84 -2.91 -6.84 -7.27
N VAL A 85 -3.95 -6.83 -6.43
CA VAL A 85 -4.66 -8.05 -6.04
C VAL A 85 -5.47 -8.56 -7.22
N GLU A 86 -5.12 -9.76 -7.70
CA GLU A 86 -5.82 -10.40 -8.82
C GLU A 86 -7.15 -11.03 -8.38
N PRO A 87 -8.11 -11.18 -9.31
CA PRO A 87 -9.39 -11.82 -9.01
C PRO A 87 -9.23 -13.22 -8.41
N GLY A 88 -9.75 -13.42 -7.21
CA GLY A 88 -9.69 -14.70 -6.49
C GLY A 88 -8.47 -14.87 -5.59
N GLU A 89 -7.50 -13.95 -5.61
CA GLU A 89 -6.41 -13.92 -4.63
C GLU A 89 -6.84 -13.23 -3.33
N SER A 90 -6.23 -13.66 -2.22
CA SER A 90 -6.25 -12.87 -1.00
C SER A 90 -5.10 -11.84 -1.04
N PRO A 91 -5.22 -10.68 -0.38
CA PRO A 91 -4.12 -9.70 -0.32
C PRO A 91 -2.80 -10.30 0.19
N ALA A 92 -2.84 -11.21 1.17
CA ALA A 92 -1.64 -11.87 1.67
C ALA A 92 -0.98 -12.80 0.62
N ALA A 93 -1.80 -13.52 -0.18
CA ALA A 93 -1.30 -14.36 -1.27
C ALA A 93 -0.66 -13.51 -2.38
N THR A 94 -1.30 -12.40 -2.74
CA THR A 94 -0.74 -11.43 -3.69
C THR A 94 0.61 -10.91 -3.20
N ALA A 95 0.70 -10.40 -1.96
CA ALA A 95 1.95 -9.88 -1.41
C ALA A 95 3.08 -10.93 -1.44
N ALA A 96 2.77 -12.19 -1.11
CA ALA A 96 3.75 -13.28 -1.19
C ALA A 96 4.18 -13.61 -2.64
N ARG A 97 3.26 -13.57 -3.60
CA ARG A 97 3.53 -13.78 -5.02
C ARG A 97 4.44 -12.67 -5.58
N GLU A 98 4.09 -11.41 -5.31
CA GLU A 98 4.86 -10.24 -5.76
C GLU A 98 6.26 -10.24 -5.16
N ALA A 99 6.41 -10.56 -3.88
CA ALA A 99 7.72 -10.70 -3.26
C ALA A 99 8.60 -11.72 -4.01
N ARG A 100 8.03 -12.86 -4.39
CA ARG A 100 8.75 -13.87 -5.17
C ARG A 100 9.07 -13.38 -6.58
N GLU A 101 8.13 -12.78 -7.29
CA GLU A 101 8.25 -12.37 -8.69
C GLU A 101 9.22 -11.20 -8.87
N GLU A 102 9.09 -10.17 -8.03
CA GLU A 102 9.94 -8.98 -8.06
C GLU A 102 11.33 -9.21 -7.47
N SER A 103 11.50 -10.15 -6.53
CA SER A 103 12.76 -10.29 -5.81
C SER A 103 13.41 -11.68 -5.85
N GLY A 104 12.66 -12.71 -6.21
CA GLY A 104 13.10 -14.10 -6.08
C GLY A 104 13.17 -14.60 -4.63
N TRP A 105 12.64 -13.85 -3.66
CA TRP A 105 12.50 -14.28 -2.28
C TRP A 105 11.09 -14.81 -2.01
N GLN A 106 11.00 -16.04 -1.52
CA GLN A 106 9.74 -16.70 -1.18
C GLN A 106 9.46 -16.57 0.32
N PRO A 107 8.40 -15.83 0.72
CA PRO A 107 7.95 -15.81 2.11
C PRO A 107 7.39 -17.17 2.58
N HIS A 108 7.52 -17.47 3.85
CA HIS A 108 7.05 -18.69 4.49
C HIS A 108 6.19 -18.41 5.73
N GLY A 109 5.22 -19.29 5.96
CA GLY A 109 4.28 -19.19 7.08
C GLY A 109 3.25 -18.08 6.93
N GLU A 110 2.46 -17.89 7.98
CA GLU A 110 1.44 -16.86 8.04
C GLU A 110 2.10 -15.48 8.25
N PRO A 111 1.73 -14.48 7.46
CA PRO A 111 2.25 -13.12 7.66
C PRO A 111 1.62 -12.44 8.87
N GLU A 112 2.34 -11.50 9.44
CA GLU A 112 1.75 -10.48 10.29
C GLU A 112 1.09 -9.40 9.40
N HIS A 113 -0.22 -9.19 9.55
CA HIS A 113 -0.90 -8.06 8.92
C HIS A 113 -0.52 -6.78 9.67
N LEU A 114 0.29 -5.93 9.06
CA LEU A 114 0.74 -4.69 9.71
C LEU A 114 -0.35 -3.64 9.77
N ILE A 115 -0.92 -3.31 8.61
CA ILE A 115 -1.92 -2.26 8.47
C ILE A 115 -2.61 -2.35 7.12
N ASP A 116 -3.80 -1.79 7.03
CA ASP A 116 -4.46 -1.42 5.79
C ASP A 116 -4.90 0.05 5.82
N PHE A 117 -4.91 0.68 4.66
CA PHE A 117 -5.32 2.09 4.55
C PHE A 117 -5.71 2.47 3.12
N GLN A 118 -6.36 3.65 2.97
CA GLN A 118 -6.62 4.27 1.69
C GLN A 118 -5.60 5.41 1.45
N PRO A 119 -4.84 5.39 0.34
CA PRO A 119 -3.78 6.39 0.11
C PRO A 119 -4.33 7.79 -0.15
N ILE A 120 -5.46 7.92 -0.86
CA ILE A 120 -6.06 9.21 -1.23
C ILE A 120 -7.60 9.09 -1.12
N PRO A 121 -8.17 8.99 0.10
CA PRO A 121 -9.59 8.64 0.29
C PRO A 121 -10.57 9.68 -0.25
N GLY A 122 -10.11 10.91 -0.57
CA GLY A 122 -10.93 11.95 -1.17
C GLY A 122 -11.09 11.82 -2.70
N MET A 123 -10.34 10.97 -3.36
CA MET A 123 -10.34 10.88 -4.82
C MET A 123 -10.19 9.46 -5.36
N VAL A 124 -9.44 8.61 -4.68
CA VAL A 124 -9.13 7.25 -5.13
C VAL A 124 -9.84 6.24 -4.23
N ASN A 125 -10.61 5.37 -4.86
CA ASN A 125 -11.20 4.21 -4.19
C ASN A 125 -10.27 3.01 -4.39
N GLU A 126 -9.25 2.95 -3.55
CA GLU A 126 -8.23 1.91 -3.50
C GLU A 126 -7.94 1.59 -2.04
N ARG A 127 -7.58 0.34 -1.77
CA ARG A 127 -7.11 -0.13 -0.47
C ARG A 127 -5.73 -0.73 -0.63
N ILE A 128 -4.84 -0.40 0.29
CA ILE A 128 -3.51 -0.99 0.39
C ILE A 128 -3.46 -1.82 1.67
N ASP A 129 -3.12 -3.10 1.53
CA ASP A 129 -2.86 -4.03 2.64
C ASP A 129 -1.37 -4.33 2.72
N ILE A 130 -0.79 -4.30 3.93
CA ILE A 130 0.64 -4.48 4.16
C ILE A 130 0.89 -5.67 5.09
N PHE A 131 1.75 -6.58 4.65
CA PHE A 131 2.07 -7.82 5.35
C PHE A 131 3.55 -7.95 5.62
N LEU A 132 3.92 -8.40 6.83
CA LEU A 132 5.29 -8.62 7.27
C LEU A 132 5.61 -10.12 7.36
N TRP A 133 6.74 -10.51 6.79
CA TRP A 133 7.37 -11.81 7.01
C TRP A 133 8.78 -11.65 7.57
N ARG A 134 9.12 -12.54 8.49
CA ARG A 134 10.48 -12.70 9.03
C ARG A 134 11.10 -14.06 8.69
N SER A 135 10.34 -14.93 7.98
CA SER A 135 10.78 -16.21 7.45
C SER A 135 10.59 -16.22 5.95
N PHE A 136 11.67 -16.38 5.21
CA PHE A 136 11.69 -16.41 3.75
C PHE A 136 13.00 -17.04 3.27
N GLU A 137 13.03 -17.49 2.02
CA GLU A 137 14.23 -18.02 1.38
C GLU A 137 14.42 -17.47 -0.03
N LYS A 138 15.66 -17.38 -0.48
CA LYS A 138 15.98 -17.03 -1.87
C LYS A 138 15.82 -18.27 -2.72
N ILE A 139 14.86 -18.25 -3.66
CA ILE A 139 14.57 -19.39 -4.55
C ILE A 139 15.02 -19.17 -6.00
N GLY A 140 15.36 -17.95 -6.38
CA GLY A 140 15.75 -17.63 -7.76
C GLY A 140 16.07 -16.15 -7.95
N GLU A 141 16.21 -15.78 -9.21
CA GLU A 141 16.29 -14.37 -9.61
C GLU A 141 14.88 -13.82 -9.84
N PRO A 142 14.70 -12.48 -9.82
CA PRO A 142 13.44 -11.84 -10.20
C PRO A 142 12.95 -12.32 -11.55
N THR A 143 11.66 -12.56 -11.68
CA THR A 143 11.05 -12.98 -12.95
C THR A 143 10.34 -11.84 -13.66
N ASP A 144 10.05 -10.75 -12.95
CA ASP A 144 9.45 -9.55 -13.53
C ASP A 144 10.55 -8.59 -14.04
N ALA A 145 10.74 -8.60 -15.37
CA ALA A 145 11.73 -7.75 -16.03
C ALA A 145 11.24 -6.30 -16.21
N GLU A 146 9.93 -6.05 -16.14
CA GLU A 146 9.35 -4.71 -16.29
C GLU A 146 9.50 -3.89 -15.00
N GLU A 147 9.54 -4.55 -13.86
CA GLU A 147 9.77 -3.98 -12.54
C GLU A 147 11.28 -3.91 -12.17
N ALA A 148 12.15 -3.82 -13.21
CA ALA A 148 13.60 -3.81 -13.03
C ALA A 148 14.08 -2.69 -12.11
N GLY A 149 14.87 -3.05 -11.11
CA GLY A 149 15.47 -2.13 -10.15
C GLY A 149 16.61 -2.79 -9.39
N GLU A 150 17.27 -2.04 -8.54
CA GLU A 150 18.35 -2.53 -7.69
C GLU A 150 17.79 -2.98 -6.34
N MET A 151 17.87 -4.28 -6.09
CA MET A 151 17.45 -4.87 -4.81
C MET A 151 18.49 -4.61 -3.72
N ARG A 152 18.04 -4.14 -2.57
CA ARG A 152 18.90 -3.89 -1.41
C ARG A 152 18.25 -4.28 -0.09
N TRP A 153 19.08 -4.87 0.76
CA TRP A 153 18.77 -4.99 2.18
C TRP A 153 19.15 -3.66 2.85
N VAL A 154 18.17 -2.96 3.39
CA VAL A 154 18.34 -1.63 4.01
C VAL A 154 18.17 -1.76 5.51
N PRO A 155 19.20 -1.43 6.33
CA PRO A 155 19.07 -1.41 7.77
C PRO A 155 17.92 -0.50 8.23
N LEU A 156 17.07 -0.96 9.12
CA LEU A 156 15.97 -0.14 9.67
C LEU A 156 16.49 1.15 10.33
N ALA A 157 17.73 1.14 10.82
CA ALA A 157 18.40 2.33 11.37
C ALA A 157 18.64 3.43 10.31
N ASP A 158 18.77 3.08 9.03
CA ASP A 158 18.99 4.03 7.93
C ASP A 158 17.70 4.62 7.38
N VAL A 159 16.56 3.99 7.64
CA VAL A 159 15.25 4.41 7.12
C VAL A 159 14.91 5.87 7.44
N PRO A 160 15.15 6.41 8.66
CA PRO A 160 14.86 7.81 8.94
C PRO A 160 15.63 8.79 8.03
N ARG A 161 16.87 8.42 7.66
CA ARG A 161 17.69 9.23 6.73
C ARG A 161 17.12 9.16 5.32
N LEU A 162 16.77 7.97 4.82
CA LEU A 162 16.16 7.81 3.48
C LEU A 162 14.87 8.61 3.35
N ILE A 163 14.02 8.63 4.40
CA ILE A 163 12.80 9.44 4.42
C ILE A 163 13.13 10.94 4.38
N ALA A 164 14.09 11.39 5.17
CA ALA A 164 14.49 12.79 5.21
C ALA A 164 15.10 13.27 3.88
N ASP A 165 15.84 12.40 3.20
CA ASP A 165 16.48 12.64 1.90
C ASP A 165 15.47 12.53 0.72
N ARG A 166 14.23 12.13 0.98
CA ARG A 166 13.16 11.86 -0.02
C ARG A 166 13.47 10.70 -0.97
N ASP A 167 14.29 9.76 -0.52
CA ASP A 167 14.66 8.55 -1.29
C ASP A 167 13.61 7.43 -1.18
N VAL A 168 12.51 7.64 -0.45
CA VAL A 168 11.41 6.68 -0.31
C VAL A 168 10.24 7.13 -1.16
N LEU A 169 9.81 6.27 -2.09
CA LEU A 169 8.64 6.51 -2.94
C LEU A 169 7.43 5.70 -2.47
N GLY A 170 6.25 6.24 -2.77
CA GLY A 170 4.99 5.57 -2.52
C GLY A 170 4.48 5.64 -1.07
N ALA A 171 3.19 5.88 -0.93
CA ALA A 171 2.53 5.96 0.37
C ALA A 171 2.62 4.64 1.15
N GLY A 172 2.47 3.50 0.48
CA GLY A 172 2.54 2.18 1.10
C GLY A 172 3.90 1.90 1.73
N THR A 173 4.98 2.18 1.00
CA THR A 173 6.34 2.04 1.52
C THR A 173 6.57 2.93 2.74
N LEU A 174 6.20 4.20 2.65
CA LEU A 174 6.39 5.15 3.76
C LEU A 174 5.62 4.74 5.02
N VAL A 175 4.35 4.34 4.87
CA VAL A 175 3.50 3.90 6.00
C VAL A 175 4.09 2.65 6.66
N ALA A 176 4.49 1.64 5.87
CA ALA A 176 5.08 0.41 6.39
C ALA A 176 6.38 0.67 7.17
N LEU A 177 7.28 1.48 6.61
CA LEU A 177 8.56 1.80 7.23
C LEU A 177 8.37 2.59 8.53
N LEU A 178 7.47 3.55 8.57
CA LEU A 178 7.15 4.32 9.78
C LEU A 178 6.55 3.41 10.86
N GLN A 179 5.69 2.47 10.49
CA GLN A 179 5.13 1.50 11.43
C GLN A 179 6.21 0.57 11.99
N LEU A 180 7.10 0.02 11.15
CA LEU A 180 8.23 -0.79 11.59
C LEU A 180 9.12 -0.04 12.59
N LEU A 181 9.44 1.23 12.30
CA LEU A 181 10.22 2.08 13.21
C LEU A 181 9.50 2.34 14.53
N ALA A 182 8.19 2.49 14.51
CA ALA A 182 7.40 2.67 15.74
C ALA A 182 7.38 1.40 16.59
N VAL A 183 7.15 0.23 15.96
CA VAL A 183 7.16 -1.07 16.64
C VAL A 183 8.55 -1.38 17.21
N SER A 184 9.64 -1.10 16.48
CA SER A 184 11.01 -1.30 16.98
C SER A 184 11.33 -0.44 18.22
N ARG A 185 10.57 0.62 18.45
CA ARG A 185 10.64 1.48 19.65
C ARG A 185 9.63 1.12 20.73
N GLY A 186 8.97 -0.03 20.61
CA GLY A 186 8.01 -0.55 21.59
C GLY A 186 6.62 0.11 21.51
N ILE A 187 6.30 0.80 20.42
CA ILE A 187 4.93 1.30 20.19
C ILE A 187 4.10 0.15 19.62
N GLU A 188 3.04 -0.22 20.32
CA GLU A 188 2.11 -1.26 19.88
C GLU A 188 0.91 -0.62 19.15
N PHE A 189 0.65 -1.06 17.94
CA PHE A 189 -0.58 -0.75 17.20
C PHE A 189 -1.60 -1.86 17.51
N ARG A 190 -2.43 -1.66 18.51
CA ARG A 190 -3.54 -2.57 18.79
C ARG A 190 -4.82 -1.99 18.21
N PRO A 191 -5.61 -2.76 17.46
CA PRO A 191 -6.94 -2.32 17.12
C PRO A 191 -7.72 -2.09 18.41
N SER A 192 -8.47 -0.99 18.46
CA SER A 192 -9.40 -0.78 19.55
C SER A 192 -10.31 -2.01 19.58
N SER A 193 -10.32 -2.75 20.70
CA SER A 193 -11.23 -3.88 20.87
C SER A 193 -12.65 -3.40 20.57
N ALA A 194 -13.23 -3.96 19.49
CA ALA A 194 -14.62 -3.75 19.12
C ALA A 194 -15.57 -4.23 20.22
#